data_323077349c9e713748e1ad6a2af7e091
#
_entry.id   323077349c9e713748e1ad6a2af7e091
#
_cell.length_a   1.000
_cell.length_b   1.000
_cell.length_c   1.000
_cell.angle_alpha   90.00
_cell.angle_beta   90.00
_cell.angle_gamma   90.00
#
_symmetry.space_group_name_H-M   'P 1'
#
loop_
_entity.id
_entity.type
_entity.pdbx_description
1 polymer ?
#
loop_
_entity_poly.entity_id
_entity_poly.type
_entity_poly.pdbx_seq_one_letter_code
_entity_poly.pdbx_strand_id
1 'polypeptide(L)'
;MFYSVQLQWVVKEKVTAYGQNLTLFCPIENCCSKPAGWFVRSKTIIIDVKTFSNDPKVEYHGTHNKDGFGFVIRNLSEADLNVTYHCIYGFDQSTPKYLLHGDVFRESK
;
A
#
# COMPACT_ATOMS: atom_id res chain seq x y z
N MET A 1 -3.51 -24.13 18.78
CA MET A 1 -2.44 -23.15 18.56
C MET A 1 -2.92 -22.11 17.58
N PHE A 2 -2.82 -20.87 17.96
CA PHE A 2 -3.28 -19.78 17.13
C PHE A 2 -2.11 -19.12 16.44
N TYR A 3 -2.19 -19.02 15.12
CA TYR A 3 -1.21 -18.25 14.36
C TYR A 3 -1.83 -16.89 14.09
N SER A 4 -1.20 -15.84 14.61
CA SER A 4 -1.54 -14.50 14.17
C SER A 4 -0.78 -14.28 12.86
N VAL A 5 -1.54 -14.04 11.79
CA VAL A 5 -0.96 -13.62 10.52
C VAL A 5 -0.58 -12.15 10.69
N GLN A 6 0.71 -11.87 10.70
CA GLN A 6 1.17 -10.49 10.72
C GLN A 6 1.32 -10.00 9.29
N LEU A 7 0.43 -9.11 8.90
CA LEU A 7 0.56 -8.45 7.62
C LEU A 7 1.64 -7.38 7.74
N GLN A 8 2.40 -7.22 6.66
CA GLN A 8 3.38 -6.14 6.53
C GLN A 8 3.33 -5.62 5.12
N TRP A 9 3.46 -4.31 4.96
CA TRP A 9 3.62 -3.77 3.62
C TRP A 9 5.07 -3.36 3.39
N VAL A 10 5.46 -3.40 2.13
CA VAL A 10 6.79 -2.99 1.68
C VAL A 10 6.63 -2.05 0.50
N VAL A 11 7.65 -1.24 0.25
CA VAL A 11 7.74 -0.47 -1.00
C VAL A 11 8.19 -1.45 -2.08
N LYS A 12 7.37 -1.62 -3.10
CA LYS A 12 7.64 -2.62 -4.13
C LYS A 12 8.81 -2.24 -5.02
N GLU A 13 8.90 -0.97 -5.38
CA GLU A 13 9.98 -0.46 -6.21
C GLU A 13 10.23 0.99 -5.84
N LYS A 14 11.49 1.30 -5.52
CA LYS A 14 11.85 2.68 -5.16
C LYS A 14 11.84 3.56 -6.39
N VAL A 15 11.50 4.81 -6.17
CA VAL A 15 11.46 5.82 -7.23
C VAL A 15 12.72 6.69 -7.19
N THR A 16 12.87 7.56 -8.18
CA THR A 16 14.03 8.44 -8.29
C THR A 16 13.68 9.90 -8.07
N ALA A 17 12.39 10.27 -8.16
CA ALA A 17 11.96 11.65 -8.04
C ALA A 17 10.50 11.73 -7.63
N TYR A 18 10.12 12.86 -7.05
CA TYR A 18 8.71 13.19 -6.86
C TYR A 18 8.02 13.27 -8.23
N GLY A 19 6.71 13.06 -8.22
CA GLY A 19 5.93 13.04 -9.46
C GLY A 19 5.77 11.66 -10.06
N GLN A 20 6.61 10.72 -9.66
CA GLN A 20 6.49 9.32 -10.08
C GLN A 20 5.44 8.60 -9.24
N ASN A 21 4.97 7.46 -9.72
CA ASN A 21 4.03 6.63 -8.97
C ASN A 21 4.80 5.66 -8.07
N LEU A 22 4.36 5.57 -6.83
CA LEU A 22 4.95 4.66 -5.84
C LEU A 22 3.96 3.58 -5.48
N THR A 23 4.40 2.33 -5.43
CA THR A 23 3.55 1.22 -5.05
C THR A 23 3.98 0.65 -3.71
N LEU A 24 3.04 0.62 -2.76
CA LEU A 24 3.16 -0.15 -1.53
C LEU A 24 2.51 -1.51 -1.77
N PHE A 25 3.08 -2.57 -1.23
CA PHE A 25 2.61 -3.92 -1.48
C PHE A 25 2.49 -4.69 -0.17
N CYS A 26 1.35 -5.35 0.00
CA CYS A 26 1.05 -6.19 1.15
C CYS A 26 1.02 -7.64 0.67
N PRO A 27 2.08 -8.45 0.94
CA PRO A 27 2.14 -9.83 0.47
C PRO A 27 1.08 -10.69 1.15
N ILE A 28 0.35 -11.44 0.35
CA ILE A 28 -0.66 -12.41 0.81
C ILE A 28 -0.54 -13.66 -0.06
N GLU A 29 -0.30 -14.78 0.55
CA GLU A 29 -0.25 -16.05 -0.17
C GLU A 29 -1.63 -16.38 -0.72
N ASN A 30 -1.70 -16.73 -1.99
CA ASN A 30 -2.93 -17.07 -2.70
C ASN A 30 -3.99 -15.96 -2.61
N CYS A 31 -3.57 -14.72 -2.79
CA CYS A 31 -4.44 -13.55 -2.77
C CYS A 31 -5.43 -13.57 -3.94
N CYS A 32 -6.67 -13.03 -3.89
CA CYS A 32 -7.22 -12.47 -2.66
C CYS A 32 -8.64 -12.99 -2.53
N SER A 33 -8.87 -13.86 -1.57
CA SER A 33 -10.21 -14.43 -1.32
C SER A 33 -11.01 -13.60 -0.32
N LYS A 34 -10.37 -12.65 0.34
CA LYS A 34 -11.00 -11.77 1.32
C LYS A 34 -10.87 -10.31 0.86
N PRO A 35 -11.72 -9.42 1.38
CA PRO A 35 -11.55 -8.00 1.10
C PRO A 35 -10.16 -7.51 1.50
N ALA A 36 -9.50 -6.80 0.61
CA ALA A 36 -8.14 -6.31 0.78
C ALA A 36 -8.16 -4.80 0.64
N GLY A 37 -7.76 -4.10 1.69
CA GLY A 37 -7.88 -2.66 1.73
C GLY A 37 -6.65 -1.95 2.26
N TRP A 38 -6.74 -0.62 2.25
CA TRP A 38 -5.64 0.25 2.66
C TRP A 38 -6.13 1.45 3.45
N PHE A 39 -5.35 1.81 4.45
CA PHE A 39 -5.59 2.96 5.30
C PHE A 39 -4.41 3.92 5.21
N VAL A 40 -4.74 5.20 5.16
CA VAL A 40 -3.75 6.28 5.23
C VAL A 40 -4.14 7.16 6.40
N ARG A 41 -3.21 7.41 7.32
CA ARG A 41 -3.46 8.18 8.55
C ARG A 41 -4.66 7.65 9.33
N SER A 42 -4.79 6.32 9.38
CA SER A 42 -5.91 5.63 10.04
C SER A 42 -7.28 5.90 9.42
N LYS A 43 -7.33 6.46 8.21
CA LYS A 43 -8.57 6.62 7.44
C LYS A 43 -8.62 5.57 6.35
N THR A 44 -9.78 4.93 6.20
CA THR A 44 -10.00 3.98 5.12
C THR A 44 -9.99 4.70 3.79
N ILE A 45 -9.05 4.34 2.93
CA ILE A 45 -8.96 4.90 1.58
C ILE A 45 -9.50 3.90 0.56
N ILE A 46 -9.14 2.62 0.72
CA ILE A 46 -9.62 1.55 -0.15
C ILE A 46 -10.21 0.46 0.73
N ILE A 47 -11.50 0.16 0.53
CA ILE A 47 -12.20 -0.90 1.27
C ILE A 47 -11.84 -2.26 0.69
N ASP A 48 -11.84 -2.35 -0.65
CA ASP A 48 -11.48 -3.59 -1.34
C ASP A 48 -10.87 -3.23 -2.68
N VAL A 49 -9.62 -3.66 -2.90
CA VAL A 49 -8.89 -3.37 -4.14
C VAL A 49 -9.59 -3.87 -5.39
N LYS A 50 -10.45 -4.90 -5.25
CA LYS A 50 -11.19 -5.48 -6.38
C LYS A 50 -12.34 -4.62 -6.85
N THR A 51 -12.87 -3.77 -5.98
CA THR A 51 -14.03 -2.93 -6.26
C THR A 51 -13.66 -1.48 -6.54
N PHE A 52 -12.37 -1.19 -6.47
CA PHE A 52 -11.89 0.17 -6.63
C PHE A 52 -11.99 0.63 -8.09
N SER A 53 -12.56 1.82 -8.28
CA SER A 53 -12.70 2.41 -9.62
C SER A 53 -11.36 2.98 -10.10
N ASN A 54 -11.04 2.71 -11.37
CA ASN A 54 -9.83 3.23 -12.02
C ASN A 54 -10.03 4.65 -12.54
N ASP A 55 -10.52 5.55 -11.71
CA ASP A 55 -10.64 6.95 -12.11
C ASP A 55 -9.25 7.58 -12.11
N PRO A 56 -8.75 8.08 -13.27
CA PRO A 56 -7.42 8.68 -13.34
C PRO A 56 -7.27 9.97 -12.52
N LYS A 57 -8.37 10.53 -12.05
CA LYS A 57 -8.34 11.70 -11.19
C LYS A 57 -8.09 11.35 -9.73
N VAL A 58 -8.20 10.08 -9.36
CA VAL A 58 -7.99 9.64 -7.98
C VAL A 58 -6.49 9.50 -7.73
N GLU A 59 -6.04 10.08 -6.61
CA GLU A 59 -4.63 10.03 -6.21
C GLU A 59 -4.16 8.62 -5.91
N TYR A 60 -5.07 7.77 -5.40
CA TYR A 60 -4.74 6.41 -4.95
C TYR A 60 -5.43 5.37 -5.80
N HIS A 61 -4.74 4.26 -6.00
CA HIS A 61 -5.21 3.18 -6.85
C HIS A 61 -4.84 1.84 -6.23
N GLY A 62 -5.80 0.92 -6.14
CA GLY A 62 -5.57 -0.43 -5.62
C GLY A 62 -5.23 -1.41 -6.72
N THR A 63 -4.36 -2.36 -6.44
CA THR A 63 -4.00 -3.46 -7.33
C THR A 63 -4.03 -4.77 -6.57
N HIS A 64 -4.12 -5.88 -7.28
CA HIS A 64 -4.01 -7.19 -6.67
C HIS A 64 -3.52 -8.22 -7.68
N ASN A 65 -2.85 -9.24 -7.16
CA ASN A 65 -2.48 -10.44 -7.92
C ASN A 65 -2.38 -11.60 -6.94
N LYS A 66 -1.95 -12.77 -7.40
CA LYS A 66 -1.88 -13.97 -6.55
C LYS A 66 -0.89 -13.84 -5.39
N ASP A 67 0.04 -12.90 -5.47
CA ASP A 67 1.11 -12.74 -4.47
C ASP A 67 0.77 -11.70 -3.40
N GLY A 68 -0.29 -10.94 -3.61
CA GLY A 68 -0.71 -9.93 -2.66
C GLY A 68 -1.51 -8.80 -3.30
N PHE A 69 -1.61 -7.68 -2.59
CA PHE A 69 -2.34 -6.53 -3.10
C PHE A 69 -1.55 -5.25 -2.84
N GLY A 70 -1.78 -4.28 -3.70
CA GLY A 70 -0.98 -3.06 -3.72
C GLY A 70 -1.79 -1.79 -3.58
N PHE A 71 -1.06 -0.73 -3.28
CA PHE A 71 -1.57 0.62 -3.14
C PHE A 71 -0.66 1.55 -3.93
N VAL A 72 -1.17 2.10 -5.00
CA VAL A 72 -0.39 3.01 -5.86
C VAL A 72 -0.69 4.44 -5.46
N ILE A 73 0.35 5.14 -5.06
CA ILE A 73 0.29 6.58 -4.81
C ILE A 73 0.72 7.25 -6.10
N ARG A 74 -0.21 7.90 -6.76
CA ARG A 74 0.07 8.59 -8.02
C ARG A 74 0.65 9.96 -7.74
N ASN A 75 1.60 10.36 -8.56
CA ASN A 75 2.19 11.68 -8.48
C ASN A 75 2.73 11.96 -7.07
N LEU A 76 3.64 11.10 -6.62
CA LEU A 76 4.20 11.16 -5.27
C LEU A 76 4.68 12.56 -4.94
N SER A 77 4.29 13.06 -3.77
CA SER A 77 4.71 14.36 -3.27
C SER A 77 5.26 14.23 -1.85
N GLU A 78 5.89 15.30 -1.37
CA GLU A 78 6.41 15.35 -0.02
C GLU A 78 5.32 15.11 1.04
N ALA A 79 4.09 15.51 0.75
CA ALA A 79 2.96 15.33 1.66
C ALA A 79 2.60 13.86 1.90
N ASP A 80 3.04 12.96 1.01
CA ASP A 80 2.81 11.52 1.16
C ASP A 80 3.80 10.85 2.10
N LEU A 81 4.87 11.54 2.48
CA LEU A 81 5.90 11.03 3.37
C LEU A 81 5.61 11.40 4.82
N ASN A 82 6.22 10.68 5.74
CA ASN A 82 6.04 10.85 7.18
C ASN A 82 4.57 10.70 7.61
N VAL A 83 3.86 9.86 6.90
CA VAL A 83 2.45 9.53 7.09
C VAL A 83 2.36 8.03 7.29
N THR A 84 1.44 7.59 8.14
CA THR A 84 1.27 6.15 8.38
C THR A 84 0.38 5.53 7.32
N TYR A 85 0.76 4.33 6.91
CA TYR A 85 -0.02 3.48 6.00
C TYR A 85 -0.15 2.11 6.63
N HIS A 86 -1.30 1.47 6.45
CA HIS A 86 -1.41 0.05 6.78
C HIS A 86 -2.38 -0.65 5.85
N CYS A 87 -2.16 -1.94 5.67
CA CYS A 87 -3.02 -2.79 4.86
C CYS A 87 -3.90 -3.66 5.75
N ILE A 88 -5.05 -4.03 5.21
CA ILE A 88 -6.00 -4.92 5.89
C ILE A 88 -6.43 -6.00 4.92
N TYR A 89 -6.51 -7.24 5.41
CA TYR A 89 -6.97 -8.37 4.63
C TYR A 89 -7.95 -9.17 5.47
N GLY A 90 -9.25 -9.10 5.11
CA GLY A 90 -10.31 -9.63 5.94
C GLY A 90 -10.34 -8.89 7.28
N PHE A 91 -10.06 -9.62 8.36
CA PHE A 91 -9.99 -9.04 9.69
C PHE A 91 -8.57 -8.80 10.20
N ASP A 92 -7.56 -9.18 9.39
CA ASP A 92 -6.17 -9.00 9.76
C ASP A 92 -5.67 -7.65 9.25
N GLN A 93 -4.86 -6.99 10.05
CA GLN A 93 -4.30 -5.68 9.72
C GLN A 93 -2.79 -5.68 9.93
N SER A 94 -2.09 -4.93 9.10
CA SER A 94 -0.69 -4.63 9.39
C SER A 94 -0.63 -3.56 10.48
N THR A 95 0.50 -3.49 11.18
CA THR A 95 0.78 -2.36 12.06
C THR A 95 0.93 -1.10 11.20
N PRO A 96 0.31 0.03 11.59
CA PRO A 96 0.56 1.28 10.89
C PRO A 96 2.05 1.62 10.93
N LYS A 97 2.58 1.97 9.77
CA LYS A 97 4.01 2.24 9.63
C LYS A 97 4.19 3.50 8.79
N TYR A 98 5.13 4.34 9.21
CA TYR A 98 5.44 5.57 8.47
C TYR A 98 6.16 5.24 7.17
N LEU A 99 5.79 5.97 6.12
CA LEU A 99 6.50 5.93 4.85
C LEU A 99 7.59 6.99 4.91
N LEU A 100 8.83 6.56 5.00
CA LEU A 100 9.95 7.46 5.19
C LEU A 100 10.71 7.69 3.88
N HIS A 101 11.40 8.80 3.80
CA HIS A 101 12.17 9.19 2.62
C HIS A 101 13.12 8.07 2.16
N GLY A 102 13.83 7.45 3.11
CA GLY A 102 14.77 6.36 2.80
C GLY A 102 14.11 5.10 2.25
N ASP A 103 12.82 4.89 2.52
CA ASP A 103 12.06 3.75 1.99
C ASP A 103 11.65 3.97 0.55
N VAL A 104 11.57 5.20 0.12
CA VAL A 104 10.93 5.62 -1.13
C VAL A 104 11.94 5.84 -2.25
N PHE A 105 13.04 6.50 -1.95
CA PHE A 105 13.98 6.94 -2.96
C PHE A 105 15.18 6.04 -3.08
N ARG A 106 15.61 5.79 -4.33
CA ARG A 106 16.88 5.12 -4.60
C ARG A 106 18.02 6.05 -4.23
N GLU A 107 19.07 5.48 -3.63
CA GLU A 107 20.27 6.24 -3.39
C GLU A 107 20.94 6.54 -4.72
N SER A 108 21.21 7.82 -4.92
CA SER A 108 22.03 8.23 -6.06
C SER A 108 23.50 8.11 -5.65
N LYS A 109 24.24 7.36 -6.44
CA LYS A 109 25.69 7.29 -6.26
C LYS A 109 26.36 8.27 -7.21
#